data_7007b97f1d8e9031f22442572a81b435
#
_entry.id   7007b97f1d8e9031f22442572a81b435
#
_cell.length_a   1.000
_cell.length_b   1.000
_cell.length_c   1.000
_cell.angle_alpha   90.00
_cell.angle_beta   90.00
_cell.angle_gamma   90.00
#
_symmetry.space_group_name_H-M   'P 1'
#
loop_
_entity.id
_entity.type
_entity.pdbx_description
1 polymer ?
#
loop_
_entity_poly.entity_id
_entity_poly.type
_entity_poly.pdbx_seq_one_letter_code
_entity_poly.pdbx_strand_id
1 'polypeptide(L)'
;MRSILTDIRNIIQQPGQGLLKIIIANGAIFVALMIARVGLLIAGKSELFDAFFTQVSLPSSLELLIQRPWSLISYFFLHIEVFHLIFNMMFLYWFGIIIQDFVGNKRLVQLYFYGGLAGAVAFLLAMNTVSFFIAKGPTFLNGASAGVFAVVVAAATIRPNYQVHLLLFGPVRIKYISAFYILWSFIETTGANAGGNIAHLGGAILGFIFAKNFLAASRPQAIFEIKIKEFAQAVHQKVQPRKELETVPEEELNAILDKISTSGYDSLTDYEQKRLFKASQKND
;
A
#
# COMPACT_ATOMS: atom_id res chain seq x y z
N MET A 1 -28.61 13.18 -8.44
CA MET A 1 -27.74 12.76 -7.31
C MET A 1 -27.74 11.24 -7.24
N ARG A 2 -26.58 10.59 -7.36
CA ARG A 2 -26.49 9.14 -7.07
C ARG A 2 -26.75 8.93 -5.58
N SER A 3 -27.53 7.91 -5.22
CA SER A 3 -27.76 7.63 -3.82
C SER A 3 -26.50 6.98 -3.19
N ILE A 4 -26.21 7.26 -1.92
CA ILE A 4 -25.11 6.65 -1.15
C ILE A 4 -25.16 5.13 -1.28
N LEU A 5 -26.35 4.53 -1.28
CA LEU A 5 -26.53 3.08 -1.45
C LEU A 5 -26.03 2.57 -2.81
N THR A 6 -26.23 3.37 -3.88
CA THR A 6 -25.72 3.02 -5.22
C THR A 6 -24.19 3.05 -5.24
N ASP A 7 -23.57 4.03 -4.59
CA ASP A 7 -22.11 4.14 -4.53
C ASP A 7 -21.50 3.00 -3.70
N ILE A 8 -22.11 2.65 -2.55
CA ILE A 8 -21.69 1.50 -1.74
C ILE A 8 -21.81 0.19 -2.55
N ARG A 9 -22.93 0.00 -3.26
CA ARG A 9 -23.14 -1.18 -4.11
C ARG A 9 -22.06 -1.28 -5.20
N ASN A 10 -21.73 -0.17 -5.85
CA ASN A 10 -20.68 -0.12 -6.87
C ASN A 10 -19.32 -0.51 -6.30
N ILE A 11 -18.95 0.01 -5.11
CA ILE A 11 -17.70 -0.35 -4.43
C ILE A 11 -17.66 -1.84 -4.11
N ILE A 12 -18.75 -2.41 -3.61
CA ILE A 12 -18.84 -3.84 -3.26
C ILE A 12 -18.67 -4.72 -4.51
N GLN A 13 -19.23 -4.32 -5.65
CA GLN A 13 -19.20 -5.10 -6.89
C GLN A 13 -17.89 -4.95 -7.67
N GLN A 14 -17.17 -3.84 -7.52
CA GLN A 14 -15.92 -3.62 -8.26
C GLN A 14 -14.77 -4.48 -7.73
N PRO A 15 -14.01 -5.16 -8.61
CA PRO A 15 -12.75 -5.79 -8.24
C PRO A 15 -11.72 -4.70 -7.86
N GLY A 16 -10.81 -5.02 -6.95
CA GLY A 16 -9.73 -4.10 -6.57
C GLY A 16 -10.09 -3.08 -5.48
N GLN A 17 -11.30 -3.09 -4.93
CA GLN A 17 -11.76 -2.16 -3.87
C GLN A 17 -11.66 -2.75 -2.44
N GLY A 18 -10.67 -3.61 -2.18
CA GLY A 18 -10.56 -4.31 -0.89
C GLY A 18 -10.42 -3.38 0.32
N LEU A 19 -9.66 -2.29 0.18
CA LEU A 19 -9.53 -1.26 1.22
C LEU A 19 -10.89 -0.70 1.62
N LEU A 20 -11.64 -0.21 0.65
CA LEU A 20 -12.96 0.38 0.91
C LEU A 20 -13.97 -0.66 1.41
N LYS A 21 -13.89 -1.91 0.92
CA LYS A 21 -14.73 -3.00 1.42
C LYS A 21 -14.51 -3.28 2.91
N ILE A 22 -13.27 -3.30 3.37
CA ILE A 22 -12.94 -3.47 4.79
C ILE A 22 -13.48 -2.29 5.62
N ILE A 23 -13.30 -1.06 5.14
CA ILE A 23 -13.80 0.14 5.83
C ILE A 23 -15.32 0.13 5.92
N ILE A 24 -16.03 -0.17 4.82
CA ILE A 24 -17.48 -0.25 4.78
C ILE A 24 -17.98 -1.36 5.70
N ALA A 25 -17.33 -2.54 5.70
CA ALA A 25 -17.72 -3.65 6.58
C ALA A 25 -17.61 -3.27 8.06
N ASN A 26 -16.49 -2.65 8.47
CA ASN A 26 -16.32 -2.17 9.84
C ASN A 26 -17.38 -1.12 10.22
N GLY A 27 -17.63 -0.14 9.34
CA GLY A 27 -18.66 0.88 9.56
C GLY A 27 -20.08 0.31 9.66
N ALA A 28 -20.42 -0.60 8.75
CA ALA A 28 -21.76 -1.24 8.74
C ALA A 28 -21.99 -2.10 10.00
N ILE A 29 -20.99 -2.90 10.39
CA ILE A 29 -21.08 -3.72 11.62
C ILE A 29 -21.17 -2.82 12.85
N PHE A 30 -20.39 -1.73 12.91
CA PHE A 30 -20.47 -0.77 14.01
C PHE A 30 -21.87 -0.16 14.13
N VAL A 31 -22.46 0.32 13.03
CA VAL A 31 -23.79 0.90 13.03
C VAL A 31 -24.84 -0.12 13.49
N ALA A 32 -24.75 -1.35 12.98
CA ALA A 32 -25.66 -2.44 13.39
C ALA A 32 -25.54 -2.74 14.90
N LEU A 33 -24.31 -2.82 15.43
CA LEU A 33 -24.06 -3.02 16.86
C LEU A 33 -24.59 -1.87 17.71
N MET A 34 -24.41 -0.61 17.26
CA MET A 34 -24.91 0.54 18.01
C MET A 34 -26.44 0.62 18.00
N ILE A 35 -27.09 0.29 16.90
CA ILE A 35 -28.57 0.18 16.85
C ILE A 35 -29.07 -0.90 17.81
N ALA A 36 -28.43 -2.09 17.79
CA ALA A 36 -28.79 -3.18 18.71
C ALA A 36 -28.55 -2.79 20.18
N ARG A 37 -27.43 -2.15 20.48
CA ARG A 37 -27.09 -1.68 21.83
C ARG A 37 -28.12 -0.69 22.36
N VAL A 38 -28.43 0.34 21.57
CA VAL A 38 -29.41 1.36 21.98
C VAL A 38 -30.81 0.74 22.11
N GLY A 39 -31.25 -0.09 21.16
CA GLY A 39 -32.54 -0.76 21.20
C GLY A 39 -32.71 -1.67 22.44
N LEU A 40 -31.69 -2.47 22.77
CA LEU A 40 -31.71 -3.33 23.96
C LEU A 40 -31.63 -2.53 25.26
N LEU A 41 -30.87 -1.42 25.27
CA LEU A 41 -30.80 -0.52 26.41
C LEU A 41 -32.19 0.10 26.71
N ILE A 42 -32.89 0.62 25.69
CA ILE A 42 -34.22 1.20 25.82
C ILE A 42 -35.22 0.13 26.27
N ALA A 43 -35.05 -1.12 25.80
CA ALA A 43 -35.90 -2.25 26.23
C ALA A 43 -35.57 -2.78 27.63
N GLY A 44 -34.63 -2.22 28.35
CA GLY A 44 -34.19 -2.70 29.67
C GLY A 44 -33.48 -4.05 29.64
N LYS A 45 -32.86 -4.40 28.49
CA LYS A 45 -32.20 -5.72 28.23
C LYS A 45 -30.73 -5.56 27.83
N SER A 46 -30.00 -4.59 28.39
CA SER A 46 -28.59 -4.32 28.08
C SER A 46 -27.70 -5.55 28.25
N GLU A 47 -28.02 -6.42 29.20
CA GLU A 47 -27.28 -7.67 29.45
C GLU A 47 -27.23 -8.61 28.23
N LEU A 48 -28.26 -8.59 27.38
CA LEU A 48 -28.28 -9.38 26.14
C LEU A 48 -27.25 -8.85 25.13
N PHE A 49 -27.06 -7.53 25.07
CA PHE A 49 -26.03 -6.96 24.24
C PHE A 49 -24.63 -7.35 24.73
N ASP A 50 -24.36 -7.24 26.02
CA ASP A 50 -23.06 -7.56 26.61
C ASP A 50 -22.76 -9.07 26.46
N ALA A 51 -23.73 -9.93 26.67
CA ALA A 51 -23.63 -11.35 26.42
C ALA A 51 -23.30 -11.68 24.96
N PHE A 52 -24.00 -11.06 24.01
CA PHE A 52 -23.69 -11.22 22.58
C PHE A 52 -22.31 -10.69 22.23
N PHE A 53 -21.96 -9.48 22.69
CA PHE A 53 -20.69 -8.84 22.36
C PHE A 53 -19.49 -9.66 22.85
N THR A 54 -19.58 -10.25 24.04
CA THR A 54 -18.55 -11.16 24.55
C THR A 54 -18.44 -12.48 23.78
N GLN A 55 -19.53 -12.96 23.15
CA GLN A 55 -19.49 -14.16 22.30
C GLN A 55 -18.72 -13.96 21.00
N VAL A 56 -18.69 -12.74 20.50
CA VAL A 56 -18.01 -12.39 19.23
C VAL A 56 -16.65 -11.72 19.43
N SER A 57 -16.32 -11.27 20.65
CA SER A 57 -15.00 -10.78 21.06
C SER A 57 -14.02 -11.92 21.29
N LEU A 58 -12.72 -11.68 21.01
CA LEU A 58 -11.68 -12.70 21.23
C LEU A 58 -11.36 -12.83 22.71
N PRO A 59 -11.64 -13.99 23.36
CA PRO A 59 -11.31 -14.21 24.76
C PRO A 59 -9.82 -14.47 24.95
N SER A 60 -9.27 -14.06 26.10
CA SER A 60 -7.90 -14.46 26.51
C SER A 60 -7.82 -15.92 26.96
N SER A 61 -8.92 -16.51 27.41
CA SER A 61 -8.99 -17.92 27.80
C SER A 61 -8.96 -18.84 26.59
N LEU A 62 -8.01 -19.78 26.56
CA LEU A 62 -7.92 -20.78 25.48
C LEU A 62 -9.12 -21.73 25.49
N GLU A 63 -9.67 -22.05 26.67
CA GLU A 63 -10.86 -22.88 26.81
C GLU A 63 -12.07 -22.22 26.13
N LEU A 64 -12.31 -20.93 26.38
CA LEU A 64 -13.37 -20.17 25.74
C LEU A 64 -13.12 -20.00 24.23
N LEU A 65 -11.85 -19.86 23.81
CA LEU A 65 -11.50 -19.77 22.40
C LEU A 65 -11.86 -21.04 21.62
N ILE A 66 -11.62 -22.22 22.19
CA ILE A 66 -12.01 -23.50 21.57
C ILE A 66 -13.53 -23.57 21.38
N GLN A 67 -14.31 -23.02 22.31
CA GLN A 67 -15.77 -22.96 22.22
C GLN A 67 -16.26 -21.89 21.24
N ARG A 68 -15.44 -20.87 20.94
CA ARG A 68 -15.78 -19.71 20.11
C ARG A 68 -14.72 -19.40 19.06
N PRO A 69 -14.35 -20.37 18.19
CA PRO A 69 -13.22 -20.19 17.25
C PRO A 69 -13.46 -19.07 16.23
N TRP A 70 -14.72 -18.72 15.95
CA TRP A 70 -15.07 -17.59 15.10
C TRP A 70 -14.57 -16.26 15.64
N SER A 71 -14.32 -16.14 16.95
CA SER A 71 -13.82 -14.92 17.58
C SER A 71 -12.44 -14.50 17.08
N LEU A 72 -11.64 -15.44 16.53
CA LEU A 72 -10.38 -15.13 15.84
C LEU A 72 -10.54 -14.21 14.63
N ILE A 73 -11.72 -14.15 14.04
CA ILE A 73 -12.03 -13.32 12.87
C ILE A 73 -13.00 -12.19 13.23
N SER A 74 -14.06 -12.49 14.01
CA SER A 74 -15.10 -11.50 14.32
C SER A 74 -14.55 -10.30 15.08
N TYR A 75 -13.57 -10.47 15.96
CA TYR A 75 -13.03 -9.40 16.78
C TYR A 75 -12.46 -8.23 15.98
N PHE A 76 -11.98 -8.46 14.73
CA PHE A 76 -11.42 -7.44 13.83
C PHE A 76 -12.43 -6.35 13.46
N PHE A 77 -13.72 -6.65 13.56
CA PHE A 77 -14.81 -5.78 13.12
C PHE A 77 -15.57 -5.15 14.29
N LEU A 78 -15.19 -5.49 15.53
CA LEU A 78 -15.94 -5.05 16.72
C LEU A 78 -15.37 -3.73 17.24
N HIS A 79 -16.21 -2.71 17.25
CA HIS A 79 -15.90 -1.42 17.86
C HIS A 79 -17.10 -0.99 18.71
N ILE A 80 -16.85 -0.46 19.91
CA ILE A 80 -17.89 0.12 20.79
C ILE A 80 -17.81 1.63 20.79
N GLU A 81 -16.61 2.18 20.65
CA GLU A 81 -16.37 3.61 20.72
C GLU A 81 -16.23 4.21 19.32
N VAL A 82 -16.96 5.31 19.08
CA VAL A 82 -16.95 6.01 17.79
C VAL A 82 -15.56 6.45 17.38
N PHE A 83 -14.81 7.06 18.31
CA PHE A 83 -13.45 7.53 18.02
C PHE A 83 -12.50 6.37 17.72
N HIS A 84 -12.65 5.23 18.40
CA HIS A 84 -11.85 4.04 18.13
C HIS A 84 -12.07 3.55 16.69
N LEU A 85 -13.32 3.48 16.22
CA LEU A 85 -13.62 3.15 14.83
C LEU A 85 -13.03 4.19 13.86
N ILE A 86 -13.30 5.49 14.11
CA ILE A 86 -12.87 6.57 13.21
C ILE A 86 -11.35 6.54 13.03
N PHE A 87 -10.59 6.47 14.10
CA PHE A 87 -9.13 6.43 14.02
C PHE A 87 -8.63 5.19 13.30
N ASN A 88 -9.19 4.01 13.57
CA ASN A 88 -8.83 2.79 12.85
C ASN A 88 -9.09 2.93 11.35
N MET A 89 -10.25 3.40 10.94
CA MET A 89 -10.62 3.53 9.52
C MET A 89 -9.82 4.63 8.82
N MET A 90 -9.53 5.74 9.51
CA MET A 90 -8.70 6.83 8.99
C MET A 90 -7.26 6.36 8.73
N PHE A 91 -6.65 5.66 9.69
CA PHE A 91 -5.30 5.12 9.52
C PHE A 91 -5.28 4.01 8.45
N LEU A 92 -6.28 3.13 8.47
CA LEU A 92 -6.40 2.10 7.44
C LEU A 92 -6.53 2.72 6.04
N TYR A 93 -7.29 3.80 5.90
CA TYR A 93 -7.44 4.51 4.63
C TYR A 93 -6.12 5.15 4.17
N TRP A 94 -5.49 5.98 5.00
CA TRP A 94 -4.28 6.71 4.62
C TRP A 94 -3.11 5.78 4.30
N PHE A 95 -2.84 4.82 5.16
CA PHE A 95 -1.73 3.89 4.97
C PHE A 95 -2.08 2.74 4.00
N GLY A 96 -3.37 2.39 3.94
CA GLY A 96 -3.88 1.39 3.02
C GLY A 96 -3.75 1.81 1.56
N ILE A 97 -3.99 3.09 1.21
CA ILE A 97 -3.74 3.62 -0.13
C ILE A 97 -2.27 3.40 -0.50
N ILE A 98 -1.33 3.73 0.39
CA ILE A 98 0.10 3.53 0.13
C ILE A 98 0.40 2.06 -0.17
N ILE A 99 -0.13 1.14 0.64
CA ILE A 99 0.06 -0.31 0.40
C ILE A 99 -0.63 -0.74 -0.89
N GLN A 100 -1.83 -0.24 -1.18
CA GLN A 100 -2.56 -0.58 -2.41
C GLN A 100 -1.78 -0.17 -3.66
N ASP A 101 -1.17 1.01 -3.66
CA ASP A 101 -0.40 1.55 -4.78
C ASP A 101 0.91 0.81 -5.03
N PHE A 102 1.62 0.42 -3.96
CA PHE A 102 2.96 -0.18 -4.09
C PHE A 102 2.96 -1.71 -4.07
N VAL A 103 1.99 -2.33 -3.42
CA VAL A 103 1.97 -3.78 -3.16
C VAL A 103 0.76 -4.47 -3.80
N GLY A 104 -0.28 -3.69 -4.05
CA GLY A 104 -1.52 -4.14 -4.68
C GLY A 104 -2.62 -4.50 -3.68
N ASN A 105 -3.85 -4.41 -4.16
CA ASN A 105 -5.05 -4.56 -3.33
C ASN A 105 -5.18 -5.94 -2.64
N LYS A 106 -4.86 -7.04 -3.34
CA LYS A 106 -4.95 -8.39 -2.76
C LYS A 106 -4.04 -8.55 -1.56
N ARG A 107 -2.81 -8.05 -1.65
CA ARG A 107 -1.81 -8.11 -0.58
C ARG A 107 -2.17 -7.18 0.58
N LEU A 108 -2.80 -6.02 0.31
CA LEU A 108 -3.35 -5.16 1.35
C LEU A 108 -4.37 -5.90 2.21
N VAL A 109 -5.35 -6.55 1.58
CA VAL A 109 -6.38 -7.33 2.28
C VAL A 109 -5.75 -8.46 3.11
N GLN A 110 -4.82 -9.21 2.51
CA GLN A 110 -4.09 -10.26 3.22
C GLN A 110 -3.31 -9.70 4.42
N LEU A 111 -2.61 -8.57 4.25
CA LEU A 111 -1.85 -7.94 5.32
C LEU A 111 -2.74 -7.51 6.49
N TYR A 112 -3.92 -6.95 6.22
CA TYR A 112 -4.89 -6.59 7.25
C TYR A 112 -5.35 -7.82 8.06
N PHE A 113 -5.76 -8.90 7.38
CA PHE A 113 -6.23 -10.11 8.06
C PHE A 113 -5.12 -10.86 8.78
N TYR A 114 -3.97 -11.05 8.15
CA TYR A 114 -2.83 -11.70 8.81
C TYR A 114 -2.26 -10.85 9.95
N GLY A 115 -2.29 -9.53 9.82
CA GLY A 115 -1.93 -8.60 10.90
C GLY A 115 -2.84 -8.75 12.10
N GLY A 116 -4.16 -8.84 11.87
CA GLY A 116 -5.11 -9.14 12.92
C GLY A 116 -4.82 -10.50 13.57
N LEU A 117 -4.65 -11.57 12.78
CA LEU A 117 -4.32 -12.89 13.33
C LEU A 117 -3.01 -12.89 14.14
N ALA A 118 -1.97 -12.20 13.67
CA ALA A 118 -0.72 -12.06 14.42
C ALA A 118 -0.92 -11.31 15.74
N GLY A 119 -1.77 -10.29 15.75
CA GLY A 119 -2.18 -9.60 16.96
C GLY A 119 -2.93 -10.52 17.93
N ALA A 120 -3.86 -11.33 17.42
CA ALA A 120 -4.56 -12.34 18.23
C ALA A 120 -3.60 -13.34 18.87
N VAL A 121 -2.63 -13.84 18.09
CA VAL A 121 -1.59 -14.77 18.61
C VAL A 121 -0.74 -14.09 19.68
N ALA A 122 -0.28 -12.86 19.45
CA ALA A 122 0.50 -12.10 20.44
C ALA A 122 -0.30 -11.88 21.74
N PHE A 123 -1.57 -11.51 21.62
CA PHE A 123 -2.49 -11.36 22.75
C PHE A 123 -2.64 -12.66 23.53
N LEU A 124 -2.99 -13.77 22.86
CA LEU A 124 -3.18 -15.06 23.50
C LEU A 124 -1.90 -15.56 24.18
N LEU A 125 -0.75 -15.45 23.52
CA LEU A 125 0.52 -15.83 24.11
C LEU A 125 0.81 -15.02 25.38
N ALA A 126 0.73 -13.68 25.32
CA ALA A 126 1.03 -12.85 26.48
C ALA A 126 0.07 -13.12 27.65
N MET A 127 -1.23 -13.20 27.38
CA MET A 127 -2.25 -13.40 28.42
C MET A 127 -2.18 -14.77 29.09
N ASN A 128 -1.56 -15.78 28.46
CA ASN A 128 -1.47 -17.12 28.99
C ASN A 128 -0.05 -17.52 29.46
N THR A 129 0.99 -16.73 29.19
CA THR A 129 2.37 -17.07 29.55
C THR A 129 3.06 -16.06 30.47
N VAL A 130 2.62 -14.80 30.45
CA VAL A 130 3.26 -13.76 31.25
C VAL A 130 2.51 -13.56 32.56
N SER A 131 3.16 -13.85 33.69
CA SER A 131 2.55 -13.80 35.03
C SER A 131 1.83 -12.47 35.33
N PHE A 132 2.39 -11.37 34.91
CA PHE A 132 1.78 -10.04 35.08
C PHE A 132 0.38 -9.94 34.43
N PHE A 133 0.19 -10.52 33.25
CA PHE A 133 -1.09 -10.48 32.54
C PHE A 133 -2.05 -11.55 33.06
N ILE A 134 -1.55 -12.73 33.44
CA ILE A 134 -2.34 -13.77 34.07
C ILE A 134 -2.98 -13.25 35.36
N ALA A 135 -2.23 -12.49 36.15
CA ALA A 135 -2.71 -11.90 37.41
C ALA A 135 -3.84 -10.85 37.21
N LYS A 136 -3.98 -10.27 36.03
CA LYS A 136 -5.09 -9.33 35.70
C LYS A 136 -6.43 -10.04 35.46
N GLY A 137 -6.41 -11.37 35.31
CA GLY A 137 -7.60 -12.17 35.02
C GLY A 137 -8.03 -12.18 33.56
N PRO A 138 -9.13 -12.89 33.26
CA PRO A 138 -9.66 -13.01 31.89
C PRO A 138 -10.08 -11.66 31.29
N THR A 139 -9.77 -11.46 30.03
CA THR A 139 -10.13 -10.25 29.28
C THR A 139 -10.54 -10.62 27.85
N PHE A 140 -11.09 -9.63 27.13
CA PHE A 140 -11.51 -9.78 25.75
C PHE A 140 -10.81 -8.75 24.87
N LEU A 141 -10.47 -9.14 23.64
CA LEU A 141 -9.90 -8.29 22.63
C LEU A 141 -10.96 -8.00 21.55
N ASN A 142 -11.05 -6.73 21.11
CA ASN A 142 -11.88 -6.28 20.01
C ASN A 142 -11.25 -5.09 19.30
N GLY A 143 -11.54 -4.92 18.01
CA GLY A 143 -11.05 -3.83 17.18
C GLY A 143 -10.18 -4.27 16.01
N ALA A 144 -10.22 -3.47 14.95
CA ALA A 144 -9.44 -3.65 13.72
C ALA A 144 -7.93 -3.36 13.89
N SER A 145 -7.56 -2.77 15.03
CA SER A 145 -6.30 -2.04 15.21
C SER A 145 -5.04 -2.88 14.97
N ALA A 146 -5.02 -4.17 15.31
CA ALA A 146 -3.85 -5.03 15.04
C ALA A 146 -3.58 -5.18 13.53
N GLY A 147 -4.65 -5.35 12.72
CA GLY A 147 -4.56 -5.34 11.26
C GLY A 147 -4.14 -3.96 10.71
N VAL A 148 -4.67 -2.87 11.30
CA VAL A 148 -4.28 -1.50 10.95
C VAL A 148 -2.81 -1.25 11.25
N PHE A 149 -2.30 -1.69 12.41
CA PHE A 149 -0.88 -1.58 12.75
C PHE A 149 0.02 -2.32 11.76
N ALA A 150 -0.39 -3.50 11.30
CA ALA A 150 0.34 -4.22 10.26
C ALA A 150 0.44 -3.39 8.96
N VAL A 151 -0.66 -2.77 8.53
CA VAL A 151 -0.70 -1.90 7.34
C VAL A 151 0.16 -0.65 7.54
N VAL A 152 0.07 0.02 8.69
CA VAL A 152 0.84 1.23 9.03
C VAL A 152 2.34 0.94 9.01
N VAL A 153 2.77 -0.13 9.70
CA VAL A 153 4.19 -0.47 9.82
C VAL A 153 4.75 -0.95 8.48
N ALA A 154 3.97 -1.73 7.71
CA ALA A 154 4.38 -2.14 6.37
C ALA A 154 4.55 -0.93 5.43
N ALA A 155 3.62 0.01 5.42
CA ALA A 155 3.72 1.23 4.62
C ALA A 155 4.95 2.06 5.01
N ALA A 156 5.16 2.26 6.32
CA ALA A 156 6.31 3.00 6.83
C ALA A 156 7.66 2.31 6.53
N THR A 157 7.68 0.99 6.45
CA THR A 157 8.89 0.21 6.09
C THR A 157 9.17 0.26 4.59
N ILE A 158 8.14 0.22 3.75
CA ILE A 158 8.28 0.25 2.28
C ILE A 158 8.60 1.68 1.80
N ARG A 159 7.95 2.70 2.38
CA ARG A 159 8.09 4.11 1.98
C ARG A 159 8.36 5.04 3.17
N PRO A 160 9.48 4.89 3.89
CA PRO A 160 9.73 5.58 5.16
C PRO A 160 9.70 7.11 5.07
N ASN A 161 10.03 7.67 3.93
CA ASN A 161 10.08 9.12 3.72
C ASN A 161 8.81 9.68 3.05
N TYR A 162 7.78 8.84 2.81
CA TYR A 162 6.49 9.33 2.34
C TYR A 162 5.92 10.31 3.37
N GLN A 163 5.36 11.42 2.90
CA GLN A 163 4.82 12.47 3.76
C GLN A 163 3.30 12.46 3.72
N VAL A 164 2.69 12.54 4.90
CA VAL A 164 1.26 12.83 5.06
C VAL A 164 1.12 14.19 5.70
N HIS A 165 0.14 14.97 5.25
CA HIS A 165 -0.14 16.30 5.81
C HIS A 165 -1.08 16.15 6.99
N LEU A 166 -0.56 16.38 8.20
CA LEU A 166 -1.36 16.44 9.41
C LEU A 166 -1.86 17.87 9.61
N LEU A 167 -3.14 18.02 10.02
CA LEU A 167 -3.81 19.31 10.12
C LEU A 167 -3.05 20.34 10.99
N LEU A 168 -2.45 19.89 12.09
CA LEU A 168 -1.76 20.76 13.04
C LEU A 168 -0.23 20.80 12.87
N PHE A 169 0.36 19.78 12.25
CA PHE A 169 1.82 19.59 12.19
C PHE A 169 2.40 19.72 10.78
N GLY A 170 1.55 19.93 9.76
CA GLY A 170 1.99 19.98 8.38
C GLY A 170 2.49 18.63 7.85
N PRO A 171 3.49 18.62 6.93
CA PRO A 171 3.99 17.38 6.31
C PRO A 171 4.88 16.60 7.27
N VAL A 172 4.43 15.41 7.67
CA VAL A 172 5.16 14.49 8.56
C VAL A 172 5.50 13.20 7.81
N ARG A 173 6.75 12.72 7.94
CA ARG A 173 7.15 11.44 7.34
C ARG A 173 6.53 10.28 8.09
N ILE A 174 5.93 9.33 7.37
CA ILE A 174 5.17 8.22 7.95
C ILE A 174 5.99 7.32 8.89
N LYS A 175 7.31 7.24 8.72
CA LYS A 175 8.19 6.52 9.65
C LYS A 175 8.11 7.06 11.09
N TYR A 176 7.95 8.38 11.27
CA TYR A 176 7.83 8.97 12.61
C TYR A 176 6.46 8.70 13.22
N ILE A 177 5.40 8.72 12.42
CA ILE A 177 4.05 8.34 12.86
C ILE A 177 4.04 6.88 13.31
N SER A 178 4.58 5.97 12.49
CA SER A 178 4.67 4.55 12.82
C SER A 178 5.50 4.29 14.08
N ALA A 179 6.67 4.94 14.21
CA ALA A 179 7.52 4.81 15.38
C ALA A 179 6.82 5.29 16.66
N PHE A 180 6.12 6.44 16.58
CA PHE A 180 5.33 6.96 17.70
C PHE A 180 4.25 5.96 18.13
N TYR A 181 3.49 5.39 17.18
CA TYR A 181 2.43 4.43 17.48
C TYR A 181 2.96 3.14 18.11
N ILE A 182 4.08 2.61 17.60
CA ILE A 182 4.74 1.43 18.19
C ILE A 182 5.21 1.74 19.62
N LEU A 183 5.88 2.87 19.82
CA LEU A 183 6.38 3.27 21.14
C LEU A 183 5.24 3.50 22.13
N TRP A 184 4.17 4.20 21.70
CA TRP A 184 2.98 4.41 22.52
C TRP A 184 2.34 3.08 22.93
N SER A 185 2.10 2.17 21.97
CA SER A 185 1.55 0.84 22.29
C SER A 185 2.45 0.03 23.21
N PHE A 186 3.78 0.15 23.05
CA PHE A 186 4.73 -0.52 23.95
C PHE A 186 4.62 0.03 25.40
N ILE A 187 4.60 1.34 25.58
CA ILE A 187 4.45 1.95 26.90
C ILE A 187 3.12 1.55 27.55
N GLU A 188 2.03 1.54 26.78
CA GLU A 188 0.69 1.24 27.25
C GLU A 188 0.41 -0.27 27.45
N THR A 189 1.39 -1.16 27.25
CA THR A 189 1.21 -2.60 27.49
C THR A 189 0.92 -2.93 28.96
N THR A 190 1.23 -2.04 29.88
CA THR A 190 0.92 -2.19 31.32
C THR A 190 -0.35 -1.46 31.74
N GLY A 191 -0.92 -0.65 30.87
CA GLY A 191 -2.11 0.17 31.10
C GLY A 191 -3.44 -0.62 31.09
N ALA A 192 -4.53 0.14 31.01
CA ALA A 192 -5.89 -0.44 31.03
C ALA A 192 -6.17 -1.32 29.80
N ASN A 193 -5.66 -0.96 28.62
CA ASN A 193 -5.82 -1.73 27.38
C ASN A 193 -4.56 -2.55 27.03
N ALA A 194 -3.96 -3.20 28.03
CA ALA A 194 -2.74 -3.99 27.85
C ALA A 194 -2.86 -5.00 26.70
N GLY A 195 -3.97 -5.75 26.65
CA GLY A 195 -4.23 -6.76 25.62
C GLY A 195 -4.28 -6.18 24.21
N GLY A 196 -4.97 -5.05 24.02
CA GLY A 196 -5.03 -4.35 22.75
C GLY A 196 -3.66 -3.87 22.30
N ASN A 197 -2.87 -3.31 23.22
CA ASN A 197 -1.53 -2.81 22.92
C ASN A 197 -0.54 -3.93 22.54
N ILE A 198 -0.65 -5.11 23.18
CA ILE A 198 0.10 -6.30 22.79
C ILE A 198 -0.30 -6.77 21.39
N ALA A 199 -1.60 -6.78 21.08
CA ALA A 199 -2.08 -7.14 19.77
C ALA A 199 -1.57 -6.17 18.68
N HIS A 200 -1.48 -4.86 18.96
CA HIS A 200 -0.87 -3.86 18.08
C HIS A 200 0.59 -4.21 17.76
N LEU A 201 1.37 -4.57 18.76
CA LEU A 201 2.78 -4.98 18.57
C LEU A 201 2.89 -6.25 17.73
N GLY A 202 2.00 -7.23 17.94
CA GLY A 202 1.92 -8.43 17.10
C GLY A 202 1.64 -8.11 15.63
N GLY A 203 0.67 -7.24 15.38
CA GLY A 203 0.36 -6.73 14.05
C GLY A 203 1.54 -5.97 13.43
N ALA A 204 2.19 -5.09 14.20
CA ALA A 204 3.36 -4.32 13.78
C ALA A 204 4.53 -5.21 13.34
N ILE A 205 4.84 -6.25 14.11
CA ILE A 205 5.90 -7.24 13.78
C ILE A 205 5.60 -7.91 12.45
N LEU A 206 4.37 -8.39 12.25
CA LEU A 206 3.98 -9.01 10.99
C LEU A 206 4.09 -8.03 9.83
N GLY A 207 3.63 -6.79 10.00
CA GLY A 207 3.73 -5.74 8.99
C GLY A 207 5.17 -5.46 8.57
N PHE A 208 6.09 -5.42 9.53
CA PHE A 208 7.52 -5.25 9.27
C PHE A 208 8.11 -6.43 8.49
N ILE A 209 7.83 -7.67 8.93
CA ILE A 209 8.29 -8.90 8.27
C ILE A 209 7.76 -8.95 6.82
N PHE A 210 6.47 -8.69 6.64
CA PHE A 210 5.84 -8.64 5.32
C PHE A 210 6.56 -7.64 4.40
N ALA A 211 6.79 -6.41 4.89
CA ALA A 211 7.44 -5.37 4.10
C ALA A 211 8.89 -5.72 3.73
N LYS A 212 9.66 -6.30 4.65
CA LYS A 212 11.02 -6.76 4.39
C LYS A 212 11.06 -7.85 3.32
N ASN A 213 10.17 -8.83 3.41
CA ASN A 213 10.08 -9.90 2.42
C ASN A 213 9.65 -9.36 1.05
N PHE A 214 8.70 -8.43 1.02
CA PHE A 214 8.28 -7.76 -0.21
C PHE A 214 9.44 -7.01 -0.87
N LEU A 215 10.19 -6.21 -0.11
CA LEU A 215 11.35 -5.46 -0.60
C LEU A 215 12.48 -6.40 -1.08
N ALA A 216 12.72 -7.51 -0.39
CA ALA A 216 13.71 -8.50 -0.79
C ALA A 216 13.33 -9.18 -2.12
N ALA A 217 12.05 -9.55 -2.28
CA ALA A 217 11.54 -10.15 -3.52
C ALA A 217 11.51 -9.18 -4.71
N SER A 218 11.36 -7.87 -4.44
CA SER A 218 11.30 -6.84 -5.49
C SER A 218 12.69 -6.40 -5.99
N ARG A 219 13.77 -6.63 -5.22
CA ARG A 219 15.14 -6.24 -5.58
C ARG A 219 15.64 -6.84 -6.90
N PRO A 220 15.47 -8.15 -7.19
CA PRO A 220 15.92 -8.72 -8.45
C PRO A 220 15.22 -8.11 -9.67
N GLN A 221 13.92 -7.81 -9.56
CA GLN A 221 13.15 -7.19 -10.63
C GLN A 221 13.59 -5.75 -10.90
N ALA A 222 13.82 -4.96 -9.85
CA ALA A 222 14.33 -3.60 -9.98
C ALA A 222 15.72 -3.55 -10.62
N ILE A 223 16.62 -4.48 -10.26
CA ILE A 223 17.96 -4.60 -10.87
C ILE A 223 17.85 -4.97 -12.35
N PHE A 224 16.92 -5.89 -12.69
CA PHE A 224 16.69 -6.30 -14.06
C PHE A 224 16.14 -5.16 -14.93
N GLU A 225 15.18 -4.39 -14.43
CA GLU A 225 14.64 -3.20 -15.10
C GLU A 225 15.70 -2.10 -15.31
N ILE A 226 16.56 -1.88 -14.31
CA ILE A 226 17.68 -0.92 -14.44
C ILE A 226 18.64 -1.38 -15.54
N LYS A 227 19.02 -2.66 -15.55
CA LYS A 227 19.91 -3.21 -16.58
C LYS A 227 19.30 -3.15 -17.98
N ILE A 228 17.98 -3.40 -18.12
CA ILE A 228 17.28 -3.23 -19.41
C ILE A 228 17.32 -1.77 -19.86
N LYS A 229 17.04 -0.80 -18.96
CA LYS A 229 17.10 0.62 -19.30
C LYS A 229 18.49 1.06 -19.69
N GLU A 230 19.52 0.65 -18.95
CA GLU A 230 20.92 0.93 -19.28
C GLU A 230 21.32 0.31 -20.62
N PHE A 231 20.90 -0.95 -20.89
CA PHE A 231 21.12 -1.60 -22.18
C PHE A 231 20.40 -0.88 -23.31
N ALA A 232 19.13 -0.51 -23.13
CA ALA A 232 18.35 0.24 -24.12
C ALA A 232 18.96 1.61 -24.43
N GLN A 233 19.46 2.32 -23.39
CA GLN A 233 20.17 3.58 -23.56
C GLN A 233 21.51 3.39 -24.31
N ALA A 234 22.27 2.34 -23.98
CA ALA A 234 23.52 2.02 -24.66
C ALA A 234 23.30 1.65 -26.13
N VAL A 235 22.22 0.91 -26.44
CA VAL A 235 21.80 0.62 -27.82
C VAL A 235 21.37 1.90 -28.54
N HIS A 236 20.60 2.77 -27.89
CA HIS A 236 20.14 4.02 -28.47
C HIS A 236 21.32 4.98 -28.75
N GLN A 237 22.34 5.04 -27.89
CA GLN A 237 23.56 5.79 -28.11
C GLN A 237 24.42 5.22 -29.25
N LYS A 238 24.43 3.88 -29.43
CA LYS A 238 25.16 3.23 -30.56
C LYS A 238 24.38 3.33 -31.87
N VAL A 239 23.08 3.46 -31.83
CA VAL A 239 22.17 3.63 -32.99
C VAL A 239 21.85 5.11 -33.23
N GLN A 240 22.61 6.05 -32.64
CA GLN A 240 22.51 7.42 -33.13
C GLN A 240 22.77 7.42 -34.63
N PRO A 241 21.87 8.00 -35.46
CA PRO A 241 22.08 8.07 -36.89
C PRO A 241 23.44 8.70 -37.12
N ARG A 242 24.28 7.95 -37.88
CA ARG A 242 25.56 8.44 -38.40
C ARG A 242 25.33 9.87 -38.80
N LYS A 243 26.11 10.84 -38.25
CA LYS A 243 26.08 12.27 -38.55
C LYS A 243 25.44 12.51 -39.88
N GLU A 244 24.36 13.33 -39.94
CA GLU A 244 23.78 13.81 -41.22
C GLU A 244 24.88 14.04 -42.20
N LEU A 245 24.84 13.30 -43.28
CA LEU A 245 25.76 13.50 -44.41
C LEU A 245 25.66 14.98 -44.77
N GLU A 246 26.73 15.76 -44.57
CA GLU A 246 26.77 17.17 -44.98
C GLU A 246 26.12 17.28 -46.34
N THR A 247 24.99 17.96 -46.35
CA THR A 247 24.27 18.21 -47.60
C THR A 247 25.17 19.07 -48.52
N VAL A 248 25.31 18.63 -49.77
CA VAL A 248 26.05 19.45 -50.75
C VAL A 248 25.31 20.79 -50.85
N PRO A 249 25.98 21.94 -50.58
CA PRO A 249 25.34 23.25 -50.76
C PRO A 249 24.82 23.41 -52.18
N GLU A 250 23.66 24.04 -52.33
CA GLU A 250 23.01 24.22 -53.63
C GLU A 250 23.87 25.01 -54.61
N GLU A 251 24.64 25.98 -54.10
CA GLU A 251 25.60 26.75 -54.89
C GLU A 251 26.76 25.89 -55.45
N GLU A 252 27.28 24.93 -54.62
CA GLU A 252 28.32 24.01 -55.06
C GLU A 252 27.76 23.02 -56.10
N LEU A 253 26.54 22.53 -55.92
CA LEU A 253 25.89 21.65 -56.87
C LEU A 253 25.64 22.33 -58.19
N ASN A 254 25.15 23.59 -58.19
CA ASN A 254 24.92 24.37 -59.39
C ASN A 254 26.23 24.65 -60.14
N ALA A 255 27.31 24.99 -59.45
CA ALA A 255 28.64 25.19 -60.07
C ALA A 255 29.14 23.90 -60.77
N ILE A 256 28.91 22.70 -60.16
CA ILE A 256 29.25 21.41 -60.78
C ILE A 256 28.40 21.15 -62.03
N LEU A 257 27.08 21.46 -61.98
CA LEU A 257 26.18 21.30 -63.10
C LEU A 257 26.52 22.24 -64.26
N ASP A 258 26.88 23.49 -63.97
CA ASP A 258 27.32 24.47 -64.98
C ASP A 258 28.64 24.05 -65.64
N LYS A 259 29.55 23.45 -64.92
CA LYS A 259 30.82 22.92 -65.44
C LYS A 259 30.55 21.73 -66.36
N ILE A 260 29.60 20.85 -66.03
CA ILE A 260 29.18 19.75 -66.90
C ILE A 260 28.58 20.29 -68.21
N SER A 261 27.72 21.34 -68.13
CA SER A 261 27.07 21.92 -69.31
C SER A 261 28.02 22.56 -70.25
N THR A 262 29.12 23.16 -69.76
CA THR A 262 30.12 23.87 -70.57
C THR A 262 31.27 23.02 -71.06
N SER A 263 31.70 22.05 -70.29
CA SER A 263 32.97 21.32 -70.54
C SER A 263 32.83 19.78 -70.48
N GLY A 264 31.64 19.26 -70.28
CA GLY A 264 31.32 17.83 -70.20
C GLY A 264 31.65 17.20 -68.88
N TYR A 265 31.10 15.99 -68.63
CA TYR A 265 31.24 15.24 -67.34
C TYR A 265 32.71 14.88 -67.05
N ASP A 266 33.50 14.60 -68.07
CA ASP A 266 34.91 14.17 -67.94
C ASP A 266 35.81 15.35 -67.46
N SER A 267 35.30 16.55 -67.42
CA SER A 267 36.01 17.72 -66.89
C SER A 267 35.95 17.84 -65.37
N LEU A 268 35.14 17.02 -64.73
CA LEU A 268 34.95 17.02 -63.25
C LEU A 268 36.15 16.36 -62.57
N THR A 269 36.64 16.98 -61.50
CA THR A 269 37.59 16.37 -60.60
C THR A 269 36.92 15.22 -59.83
N ASP A 270 37.74 14.28 -59.30
CA ASP A 270 37.27 13.19 -58.42
C ASP A 270 36.45 13.68 -57.22
N TYR A 271 36.72 14.87 -56.72
CA TYR A 271 35.99 15.49 -55.63
C TYR A 271 34.60 15.94 -56.10
N GLU A 272 34.51 16.61 -57.21
CA GLU A 272 33.23 17.09 -57.78
C GLU A 272 32.33 15.91 -58.19
N GLN A 273 32.87 14.84 -58.75
CA GLN A 273 32.13 13.61 -59.08
C GLN A 273 31.55 12.98 -57.82
N LYS A 274 32.31 12.87 -56.71
CA LYS A 274 31.81 12.37 -55.44
C LYS A 274 30.73 13.25 -54.83
N ARG A 275 30.83 14.55 -54.96
CA ARG A 275 29.83 15.51 -54.46
C ARG A 275 28.52 15.40 -55.26
N LEU A 276 28.60 15.32 -56.62
CA LEU A 276 27.46 15.11 -57.47
C LEU A 276 26.73 13.79 -57.18
N PHE A 277 27.50 12.68 -57.04
CA PHE A 277 26.95 11.37 -56.68
C PHE A 277 26.25 11.42 -55.32
N LYS A 278 26.82 12.13 -54.36
CA LYS A 278 26.20 12.30 -53.04
C LYS A 278 24.89 13.11 -53.08
N ALA A 279 24.82 14.10 -53.96
CA ALA A 279 23.60 14.88 -54.16
C ALA A 279 22.51 14.09 -54.87
N SER A 280 22.83 13.18 -55.81
CA SER A 280 21.86 12.35 -56.51
C SER A 280 21.19 11.29 -55.63
N GLN A 281 21.84 10.82 -54.57
CA GLN A 281 21.27 9.83 -53.63
C GLN A 281 20.20 10.40 -52.67
N LYS A 282 19.93 11.69 -52.69
CA LYS A 282 18.95 12.37 -51.81
C LYS A 282 17.55 12.44 -52.44
N ASN A 283 17.39 12.11 -53.71
CA ASN A 283 16.11 12.23 -54.43
C ASN A 283 15.39 10.89 -54.69
N ASP A 284 15.83 9.82 -54.08
CA ASP A 284 15.10 8.57 -53.94
C ASP A 284 14.71 8.33 -52.46
#